data_d5b5419621f01d1ff4ccdc9333b7c647
#
_entry.id   d5b5419621f01d1ff4ccdc9333b7c647
#
_cell.length_a   1.000
_cell.length_b   1.000
_cell.length_c   1.000
_cell.angle_alpha   90.00
_cell.angle_beta   90.00
_cell.angle_gamma   90.00
#
_symmetry.space_group_name_H-M   'P 1'
#
loop_
_entity.id
_entity.type
_entity.pdbx_description
1 polymer ?
#
loop_
_entity_poly.entity_id
_entity_poly.type
_entity_poly.pdbx_seq_one_letter_code
_entity_poly.pdbx_strand_id
1 'polypeptide(L)'
;MNKLWIATYVDHGETCDGKARILKACATKEEAQNEVHADIEKWADDRAGENVEIDFDKMSASYRDRDEGCEWNIEEVEIPE
;
A
#
# COMPACT_ATOMS: atom_id res chain seq x y z
N MET A 1 -3.08 -11.69 24.38
CA MET A 1 -3.71 -11.46 23.08
C MET A 1 -2.65 -11.26 22.02
N ASN A 2 -2.83 -11.91 20.90
CA ASN A 2 -1.94 -11.73 19.77
C ASN A 2 -2.47 -10.61 18.88
N LYS A 3 -1.55 -9.89 18.28
CA LYS A 3 -1.88 -8.84 17.31
C LYS A 3 -1.26 -9.16 15.97
N LEU A 4 -1.95 -8.80 14.90
CA LEU A 4 -1.42 -8.83 13.55
C LEU A 4 -1.52 -7.45 12.95
N TRP A 5 -0.57 -7.13 12.10
CA TRP A 5 -0.62 -5.91 11.28
C TRP A 5 -0.81 -6.33 9.84
N ILE A 6 -1.91 -5.90 9.26
CA ILE A 6 -2.30 -6.30 7.90
C ILE A 6 -1.98 -5.16 6.95
N ALA A 7 -1.05 -5.43 6.03
CA ALA A 7 -0.71 -4.48 4.97
C ALA A 7 -1.64 -4.68 3.80
N THR A 8 -2.24 -3.59 3.32
CA THR A 8 -3.20 -3.61 2.22
C THR A 8 -2.83 -2.59 1.14
N TYR A 9 -3.37 -2.81 -0.04
CA TYR A 9 -3.19 -1.95 -1.20
C TYR A 9 -4.55 -1.67 -1.82
N VAL A 10 -4.81 -0.40 -2.16
CA VAL A 10 -6.06 0.02 -2.80
C VAL A 10 -5.75 0.90 -4.00
N ASP A 11 -6.25 0.51 -5.17
CA ASP A 11 -6.22 1.35 -6.36
C ASP A 11 -7.38 2.34 -6.34
N HIS A 12 -7.15 3.55 -6.82
CA HIS A 12 -8.22 4.53 -7.03
C HIS A 12 -8.00 5.30 -8.33
N GLY A 13 -9.08 5.80 -8.92
CA GLY A 13 -9.06 6.52 -10.17
C GLY A 13 -10.28 6.20 -11.02
N GLU A 14 -10.37 6.82 -12.20
CA GLU A 14 -11.53 6.67 -13.08
C GLU A 14 -11.72 5.25 -13.60
N THR A 15 -10.64 4.50 -13.76
CA THR A 15 -10.67 3.15 -14.32
C THR A 15 -10.48 2.06 -13.28
N CYS A 16 -10.39 2.43 -12.00
CA CYS A 16 -10.11 1.50 -10.92
C CYS A 16 -11.38 1.18 -10.13
N ASP A 17 -11.49 -0.07 -9.68
CA ASP A 17 -12.65 -0.54 -8.93
C ASP A 17 -12.64 -0.15 -7.46
N GLY A 18 -11.54 0.40 -6.97
CA GLY A 18 -11.38 0.71 -5.55
C GLY A 18 -11.26 -0.53 -4.66
N LYS A 19 -10.93 -1.67 -5.23
CA LYS A 19 -10.80 -2.92 -4.46
C LYS A 19 -9.52 -2.94 -3.64
N ALA A 20 -9.65 -3.35 -2.39
CA ALA A 20 -8.50 -3.56 -1.52
C ALA A 20 -7.91 -4.94 -1.74
N ARG A 21 -6.57 -5.02 -1.73
CA ARG A 21 -5.86 -6.29 -1.81
C ARG A 21 -4.96 -6.42 -0.59
N ILE A 22 -5.03 -7.56 0.09
CA ILE A 22 -4.16 -7.84 1.22
C ILE A 22 -2.79 -8.25 0.68
N LEU A 23 -1.74 -7.53 1.10
CA LEU A 23 -0.36 -7.86 0.74
C LEU A 23 0.18 -8.94 1.66
N LYS A 24 0.06 -8.72 2.96
CA LYS A 24 0.59 -9.64 3.95
C LYS A 24 0.01 -9.35 5.33
N ALA A 25 -0.14 -10.38 6.12
CA ALA A 25 -0.40 -10.27 7.56
C ALA A 25 0.93 -10.49 8.29
N CYS A 26 1.32 -9.54 9.12
CA CYS A 26 2.63 -9.52 9.75
C CYS A 26 2.50 -9.58 11.27
N ALA A 27 3.51 -10.16 11.93
CA ALA A 27 3.54 -10.27 13.39
C ALA A 27 3.89 -8.95 14.06
N THR A 28 4.57 -8.05 13.36
CA THR A 28 4.97 -6.74 13.88
C THR A 28 4.61 -5.62 12.92
N LYS A 29 4.43 -4.41 13.46
CA LYS A 29 4.18 -3.22 12.65
C LYS A 29 5.35 -2.93 11.71
N GLU A 30 6.57 -3.13 12.18
CA GLU A 30 7.76 -2.90 11.38
C GLU A 30 7.80 -3.79 10.15
N GLU A 31 7.45 -5.07 10.30
CA GLU A 31 7.36 -5.99 9.16
C GLU A 31 6.33 -5.51 8.15
N ALA A 32 5.17 -5.04 8.62
CA ALA A 32 4.12 -4.52 7.75
C ALA A 32 4.59 -3.27 7.00
N GLN A 33 5.30 -2.37 7.67
CA GLN A 33 5.88 -1.19 7.05
C GLN A 33 6.90 -1.57 5.97
N ASN A 34 7.74 -2.55 6.23
CA ASN A 34 8.72 -3.03 5.26
C ASN A 34 8.03 -3.64 4.03
N GLU A 35 6.95 -4.39 4.23
CA GLU A 35 6.16 -4.95 3.13
C GLU A 35 5.53 -3.85 2.27
N VAL A 36 4.97 -2.83 2.90
CA VAL A 36 4.40 -1.68 2.20
C VAL A 36 5.48 -0.96 1.41
N HIS A 37 6.63 -0.65 2.03
CA HIS A 37 7.72 0.04 1.34
C HIS A 37 8.23 -0.75 0.14
N ALA A 38 8.38 -2.06 0.28
CA ALA A 38 8.81 -2.92 -0.82
C ALA A 38 7.80 -2.89 -1.97
N ASP A 39 6.51 -2.91 -1.66
CA ASP A 39 5.47 -2.85 -2.69
C ASP A 39 5.42 -1.49 -3.39
N ILE A 40 5.62 -0.40 -2.63
CA ILE A 40 5.72 0.95 -3.20
C ILE A 40 6.90 1.03 -4.18
N GLU A 41 8.07 0.51 -3.79
CA GLU A 41 9.25 0.51 -4.65
C GLU A 41 9.01 -0.29 -5.93
N LYS A 42 8.37 -1.43 -5.82
CA LYS A 42 8.03 -2.26 -6.98
C LYS A 42 7.05 -1.53 -7.91
N TRP A 43 6.05 -0.87 -7.33
CA TRP A 43 5.09 -0.07 -8.09
C TRP A 43 5.80 1.03 -8.87
N ALA A 44 6.76 1.71 -8.24
CA ALA A 44 7.54 2.77 -8.86
C ALA A 44 8.44 2.24 -9.97
N ASP A 45 9.09 1.10 -9.74
CA ASP A 45 9.99 0.48 -10.72
C ASP A 45 9.21 0.03 -11.97
N ASP A 46 8.03 -0.53 -11.78
CA ASP A 46 7.15 -0.96 -12.88
C ASP A 46 6.71 0.23 -13.74
N ARG A 47 6.79 1.44 -13.21
CA ARG A 47 6.35 2.67 -13.87
C ARG A 47 7.51 3.63 -14.14
N ALA A 48 8.72 3.09 -14.27
CA ALA A 48 9.89 3.88 -14.62
C ALA A 48 9.67 4.60 -15.94
N GLY A 49 9.92 5.92 -15.94
CA GLY A 49 9.67 6.77 -17.11
C GLY A 49 8.29 7.41 -17.15
N GLU A 50 7.37 7.01 -16.30
CA GLU A 50 6.07 7.66 -16.17
C GLU A 50 6.13 8.81 -15.15
N ASN A 51 5.21 9.75 -15.29
CA ASN A 51 5.17 10.93 -14.42
C ASN A 51 4.36 10.64 -13.16
N VAL A 52 5.05 10.12 -12.14
CA VAL A 52 4.42 9.69 -10.90
C VAL A 52 4.99 10.42 -9.69
N GLU A 53 4.19 10.51 -8.66
CA GLU A 53 4.58 11.06 -7.36
C GLU A 53 4.37 10.01 -6.28
N ILE A 54 5.38 9.86 -5.42
CA ILE A 54 5.36 8.83 -4.37
C ILE A 54 5.62 9.50 -3.03
N ASP A 55 4.78 9.15 -2.05
CA ASP A 55 4.93 9.62 -0.68
C ASP A 55 5.00 8.40 0.25
N PHE A 56 6.21 8.08 0.70
CA PHE A 56 6.42 6.95 1.61
C PHE A 56 5.81 7.18 2.98
N ASP A 57 5.82 8.42 3.47
CA ASP A 57 5.26 8.74 4.78
C ASP A 57 3.75 8.56 4.81
N LYS A 58 3.07 8.94 3.76
CA LYS A 58 1.61 8.78 3.62
C LYS A 58 1.23 7.44 3.02
N MET A 59 2.21 6.66 2.58
CA MET A 59 2.00 5.37 1.92
C MET A 59 1.05 5.51 0.73
N SER A 60 1.35 6.46 -0.15
CA SER A 60 0.53 6.74 -1.32
C SER A 60 1.39 7.00 -2.55
N ALA A 61 0.79 6.79 -3.72
CA ALA A 61 1.43 7.10 -5.00
C ALA A 61 0.35 7.51 -6.00
N SER A 62 0.69 8.39 -6.91
CA SER A 62 -0.26 8.88 -7.90
C SER A 62 0.45 9.30 -9.18
N TYR A 63 -0.33 9.36 -10.26
CA TYR A 63 0.13 9.96 -11.52
C TYR A 63 -0.12 11.46 -11.46
N ARG A 64 0.86 12.25 -11.89
CA ARG A 64 0.75 13.71 -11.91
C ARG A 64 -0.09 14.22 -13.06
N ASP A 65 -0.17 13.44 -14.14
CA ASP A 65 -0.82 13.83 -15.38
C ASP A 65 -2.24 13.28 -15.54
N ARG A 66 -2.74 12.54 -14.54
CA ARG A 66 -4.08 11.97 -14.56
C ARG A 66 -4.56 11.71 -13.14
N ASP A 67 -5.87 11.54 -12.99
CA ASP A 67 -6.51 11.34 -11.69
C ASP A 67 -6.57 9.84 -11.36
N GLU A 68 -5.39 9.24 -11.24
CA GLU A 68 -5.23 7.83 -10.85
C GLU A 68 -4.12 7.71 -9.84
N GLY A 69 -4.25 6.75 -8.95
CA GLY A 69 -3.24 6.47 -7.95
C GLY A 69 -3.58 5.26 -7.11
N CYS A 70 -2.85 5.13 -6.03
CA CYS A 70 -3.06 4.04 -5.09
C CYS A 70 -2.64 4.44 -3.69
N GLU A 71 -3.12 3.68 -2.72
CA GLU A 71 -2.79 3.87 -1.33
C GLU A 71 -2.44 2.53 -0.71
N TRP A 72 -1.54 2.56 0.24
CA TRP A 72 -1.23 1.41 1.08
C TRP A 72 -1.66 1.73 2.50
N ASN A 73 -2.06 0.72 3.22
CA ASN A 73 -2.53 0.89 4.59
C ASN A 73 -2.03 -0.24 5.47
N ILE A 74 -1.89 0.05 6.74
CA ILE A 74 -1.52 -0.94 7.74
C ILE A 74 -2.57 -0.89 8.84
N GLU A 75 -3.24 -2.02 9.06
CA GLU A 75 -4.28 -2.12 10.07
C GLU A 75 -3.85 -3.08 11.17
N GLU A 76 -4.00 -2.64 12.41
CA GLU A 76 -3.76 -3.48 13.58
C GLU A 76 -5.03 -4.25 13.89
N VAL A 77 -4.89 -5.58 13.98
CA VAL A 77 -6.01 -6.47 14.29
C VAL A 77 -5.65 -7.31 15.49
N GLU A 78 -6.54 -7.33 16.47
CA GLU A 78 -6.41 -8.21 17.63
C GLU A 78 -7.02 -9.56 17.31
N ILE A 79 -6.28 -10.62 17.62
CA ILE A 79 -6.74 -11.98 17.42
C ILE A 79 -7.17 -12.52 18.79
N PRO A 80 -8.44 -12.88 18.97
CA PRO A 80 -8.89 -13.47 20.22
C PRO A 80 -8.25 -14.85 20.41
N GLU A 81 -7.89 -15.12 21.63
CA GLU A 81 -7.34 -16.43 22.01
C GLU A 81 -8.44 -17.48 22.14
#